data_605f6057a94265e27a4131a06045c884
#
_entry.id   605f6057a94265e27a4131a06045c884
#
_cell.length_a   1.000
_cell.length_b   1.000
_cell.length_c   1.000
_cell.angle_alpha   90.00
_cell.angle_beta   90.00
_cell.angle_gamma   90.00
#
_symmetry.space_group_name_H-M   'P 1'
#
loop_
_entity.id
_entity.type
_entity.pdbx_description
1 polymer ?
#
loop_
_entity_poly.entity_id
_entity_poly.type
_entity_poly.pdbx_seq_one_letter_code
_entity_poly.pdbx_strand_id
1 'polypeptide(L)'
;MAQKETGKQEILTQGQVKPPFTGPENDGSRPQADTPGPKQTEQANKWAVLVIVAIGVFMATLDSSIVNISLPAIASSFGVPLSGEIEWVIIAYLVVTAGVLLTAGRISDMIGRKPIWAAGLIIFTVGSAFCGFAPSLGLLIAARALQGLGGALIMAISPAMLTSAFPAHERGRALGLNAVVVALGVSTGPTLGGIITSTLSWRWIFFVNLPIGIIGLILTMRILKEKMRWNRGKFDPAGAILLALGLVAITLGLSFGQEWGWNSPLLIGCLATGVIALILLYIVEKRVADPIINLSLLHNRVFLSATLSLVLSFLALFAVSFMLPFYLEELRGFTTVQAGLLLTPLPLTIAVIAPFSGTLADRFGTRWLAAGGLTLACIGLI
;
A
#
# COMPACT_ATOMS: atom_id res chain seq x y z
N MET A 1 33.12 -59.17 37.82
CA MET A 1 32.11 -60.23 37.79
C MET A 1 31.33 -59.95 36.53
N ALA A 2 31.66 -60.61 35.48
CA ALA A 2 31.17 -61.88 35.00
C ALA A 2 29.88 -61.65 34.21
N GLN A 3 30.02 -61.66 32.87
CA GLN A 3 29.73 -62.82 32.00
C GLN A 3 28.21 -62.91 31.74
N LYS A 4 27.67 -63.10 30.54
CA LYS A 4 27.96 -63.97 29.41
C LYS A 4 26.98 -63.62 28.29
N GLU A 5 27.41 -63.41 27.04
CA GLU A 5 27.41 -64.42 25.96
C GLU A 5 26.01 -64.96 25.64
N THR A 6 25.53 -65.07 24.48
CA THR A 6 25.82 -65.61 23.15
C THR A 6 24.51 -65.65 22.44
N GLY A 7 24.28 -65.32 21.25
CA GLY A 7 24.69 -65.95 20.00
C GLY A 7 23.55 -66.74 19.41
N LYS A 8 23.20 -66.52 18.20
CA LYS A 8 23.14 -67.54 17.14
C LYS A 8 22.56 -66.95 15.84
N GLN A 9 23.37 -67.07 14.85
CA GLN A 9 23.00 -67.14 13.44
C GLN A 9 22.18 -68.44 13.18
N GLU A 10 21.37 -68.38 12.16
CA GLU A 10 21.06 -69.46 11.18
C GLU A 10 20.10 -68.84 10.16
N ILE A 11 20.48 -68.53 8.91
CA ILE A 11 20.80 -69.38 7.76
C ILE A 11 19.57 -70.04 7.15
N LEU A 12 19.35 -69.63 5.86
CA LEU A 12 18.72 -70.34 4.73
C LEU A 12 17.14 -70.46 4.77
N THR A 13 16.47 -70.10 3.71
CA THR A 13 16.47 -70.82 2.42
C THR A 13 15.75 -69.99 1.33
N GLN A 14 16.29 -70.13 0.13
CA GLN A 14 15.76 -69.74 -1.14
C GLN A 14 14.34 -70.30 -1.36
N GLY A 15 13.45 -69.44 -1.83
CA GLY A 15 12.19 -69.79 -2.45
C GLY A 15 11.99 -68.98 -3.70
N GLN A 16 12.50 -69.46 -4.82
CA GLN A 16 12.14 -68.96 -6.14
C GLN A 16 10.62 -69.23 -6.36
N VAL A 17 9.84 -68.18 -6.58
CA VAL A 17 8.51 -68.28 -7.16
C VAL A 17 8.53 -67.61 -8.51
N LYS A 18 8.35 -68.42 -9.56
CA LYS A 18 8.16 -68.03 -10.95
C LYS A 18 6.96 -67.08 -11.09
N PRO A 19 7.03 -66.10 -11.98
CA PRO A 19 5.84 -65.35 -12.41
C PRO A 19 5.05 -66.19 -13.42
N PRO A 20 3.75 -66.28 -13.30
CA PRO A 20 2.89 -66.77 -14.37
C PRO A 20 2.28 -65.62 -15.14
N PHE A 21 2.05 -65.90 -16.40
CA PHE A 21 1.26 -65.16 -17.40
C PHE A 21 1.96 -64.11 -18.25
N THR A 22 2.49 -64.64 -19.35
CA THR A 22 2.53 -63.94 -20.63
C THR A 22 1.13 -63.83 -21.19
N GLY A 23 0.53 -62.67 -21.12
CA GLY A 23 -0.62 -62.28 -21.93
C GLY A 23 -0.13 -61.63 -23.23
N PRO A 24 -0.92 -61.63 -24.30
CA PRO A 24 -0.46 -61.36 -25.66
C PRO A 24 -0.05 -59.86 -25.81
N GLU A 25 1.03 -59.65 -26.59
CA GLU A 25 1.43 -58.39 -27.20
C GLU A 25 0.23 -57.70 -27.80
N ASN A 26 -0.20 -56.60 -27.28
CA ASN A 26 -1.16 -55.72 -27.89
C ASN A 26 -0.38 -54.64 -28.66
N ASP A 27 -0.06 -54.99 -29.89
CA ASP A 27 0.22 -54.02 -30.97
C ASP A 27 -1.01 -53.12 -31.08
N GLY A 28 -0.85 -51.87 -30.87
CA GLY A 28 -1.97 -50.99 -30.99
C GLY A 28 -1.61 -49.56 -30.66
N SER A 29 -1.04 -48.90 -31.62
CA SER A 29 -1.16 -47.46 -31.86
C SER A 29 -2.57 -46.95 -31.49
N ARG A 30 -2.80 -46.72 -30.21
CA ARG A 30 -3.87 -45.78 -29.79
C ARG A 30 -3.30 -44.38 -29.91
N PRO A 31 -3.92 -43.47 -30.67
CA PRO A 31 -3.58 -42.07 -30.63
C PRO A 31 -3.76 -41.63 -29.17
N GLN A 32 -2.68 -41.19 -28.51
CA GLN A 32 -2.78 -40.43 -27.30
C GLN A 32 -3.68 -39.24 -27.64
N ALA A 33 -4.90 -39.26 -27.16
CA ALA A 33 -5.74 -38.09 -27.17
C ALA A 33 -4.95 -36.98 -26.49
N ASP A 34 -4.52 -35.99 -27.27
CA ASP A 34 -3.99 -34.73 -26.79
C ASP A 34 -4.99 -34.18 -25.77
N THR A 35 -4.78 -34.50 -24.50
CA THR A 35 -5.43 -33.76 -23.44
C THR A 35 -4.93 -32.33 -23.58
N PRO A 36 -5.80 -31.37 -23.90
CA PRO A 36 -5.39 -29.98 -23.98
C PRO A 36 -4.77 -29.62 -22.63
N GLY A 37 -3.46 -29.38 -22.62
CA GLY A 37 -2.77 -28.87 -21.45
C GLY A 37 -3.55 -27.67 -20.90
N PRO A 38 -3.54 -27.43 -19.59
CA PRO A 38 -4.29 -26.34 -19.00
C PRO A 38 -3.99 -25.08 -19.79
N LYS A 39 -5.04 -24.50 -20.43
CA LYS A 39 -4.95 -23.28 -21.20
C LYS A 39 -4.20 -22.27 -20.34
N GLN A 40 -2.97 -21.96 -20.71
CA GLN A 40 -2.22 -20.86 -20.13
C GLN A 40 -3.11 -19.63 -20.29
N THR A 41 -3.68 -19.19 -19.20
CA THR A 41 -4.41 -17.92 -19.13
C THR A 41 -3.40 -16.88 -19.62
N GLU A 42 -3.65 -16.27 -20.76
CA GLU A 42 -2.83 -15.18 -21.32
C GLU A 42 -2.58 -14.15 -20.23
N GLN A 43 -1.42 -14.23 -19.60
CA GLN A 43 -1.02 -13.28 -18.56
C GLN A 43 -0.87 -11.91 -19.23
N ALA A 44 -1.50 -10.91 -18.64
CA ALA A 44 -1.30 -9.54 -19.10
C ALA A 44 0.20 -9.22 -19.07
N ASN A 45 0.69 -8.49 -20.06
CA ASN A 45 2.10 -8.10 -20.11
C ASN A 45 2.47 -7.37 -18.79
N LYS A 46 3.49 -7.88 -18.10
CA LYS A 46 3.94 -7.34 -16.80
C LYS A 46 4.22 -5.84 -16.83
N TRP A 47 4.77 -5.33 -17.92
CA TRP A 47 5.03 -3.91 -18.11
C TRP A 47 3.76 -3.08 -18.28
N ALA A 48 2.75 -3.65 -18.94
CA ALA A 48 1.44 -2.99 -19.04
C ALA A 48 0.75 -2.90 -17.68
N VAL A 49 0.88 -3.93 -16.82
CA VAL A 49 0.40 -3.89 -15.44
C VAL A 49 1.14 -2.81 -14.64
N LEU A 50 2.48 -2.71 -14.81
CA LEU A 50 3.28 -1.66 -14.17
C LEU A 50 2.80 -0.26 -14.56
N VAL A 51 2.55 -0.01 -15.85
CA VAL A 51 2.05 1.29 -16.32
C VAL A 51 0.69 1.62 -15.73
N ILE A 52 -0.24 0.65 -15.69
CA ILE A 52 -1.57 0.85 -15.10
C ILE A 52 -1.45 1.20 -13.61
N VAL A 53 -0.62 0.46 -12.88
CA VAL A 53 -0.37 0.71 -11.45
C VAL A 53 0.30 2.07 -11.26
N ALA A 54 1.29 2.40 -12.09
CA ALA A 54 1.99 3.68 -12.05
C ALA A 54 1.05 4.88 -12.22
N ILE A 55 0.10 4.80 -13.16
CA ILE A 55 -0.90 5.87 -13.37
C ILE A 55 -1.75 6.10 -12.11
N GLY A 56 -2.30 5.04 -11.52
CA GLY A 56 -3.15 5.17 -10.33
C GLY A 56 -2.37 5.64 -9.09
N VAL A 57 -1.16 5.09 -8.88
CA VAL A 57 -0.30 5.47 -7.75
C VAL A 57 0.20 6.90 -7.91
N PHE A 58 0.65 7.29 -9.12
CA PHE A 58 1.03 8.68 -9.41
C PHE A 58 -0.10 9.65 -9.12
N MET A 59 -1.31 9.35 -9.62
CA MET A 59 -2.49 10.18 -9.40
C MET A 59 -2.78 10.38 -7.90
N ALA A 60 -2.77 9.30 -7.11
CA ALA A 60 -3.06 9.37 -5.69
C ALA A 60 -1.98 10.10 -4.88
N THR A 61 -0.70 9.91 -5.22
CA THR A 61 0.42 10.59 -4.55
C THR A 61 0.56 12.05 -4.97
N LEU A 62 0.32 12.36 -6.24
CA LEU A 62 0.24 13.73 -6.73
C LEU A 62 -0.86 14.51 -6.01
N ASP A 63 -2.07 13.94 -5.94
CA ASP A 63 -3.21 14.55 -5.27
C ASP A 63 -2.92 14.84 -3.79
N SER A 64 -2.35 13.89 -3.08
CA SER A 64 -1.95 14.08 -1.67
C SER A 64 -0.95 15.22 -1.48
N SER A 65 -0.01 15.38 -2.41
CA SER A 65 1.04 16.39 -2.33
C SER A 65 0.56 17.79 -2.80
N ILE A 66 -0.24 17.83 -3.87
CA ILE A 66 -0.70 19.08 -4.50
C ILE A 66 -1.67 19.86 -3.59
N VAL A 67 -2.48 19.15 -2.79
CA VAL A 67 -3.45 19.76 -1.88
C VAL A 67 -2.74 20.50 -0.74
N ASN A 68 -1.62 19.96 -0.23
CA ASN A 68 -0.86 20.60 0.84
C ASN A 68 -0.42 22.03 0.50
N ILE A 69 0.12 22.22 -0.71
CA ILE A 69 0.59 23.55 -1.15
C ILE A 69 -0.56 24.51 -1.48
N SER A 70 -1.72 23.96 -1.82
CA SER A 70 -2.90 24.74 -2.21
C SER A 70 -3.79 25.10 -1.01
N LEU A 71 -3.50 24.58 0.19
CA LEU A 71 -4.30 24.77 1.39
C LEU A 71 -4.53 26.25 1.75
N PRO A 72 -3.52 27.16 1.68
CA PRO A 72 -3.74 28.58 1.93
C PRO A 72 -4.73 29.23 0.97
N ALA A 73 -4.71 28.85 -0.32
CA ALA A 73 -5.64 29.37 -1.31
C ALA A 73 -7.06 28.84 -1.09
N ILE A 74 -7.20 27.59 -0.67
CA ILE A 74 -8.48 26.99 -0.30
C ILE A 74 -9.07 27.71 0.92
N ALA A 75 -8.27 27.91 1.98
CA ALA A 75 -8.67 28.61 3.19
C ALA A 75 -9.15 30.04 2.89
N SER A 76 -8.38 30.79 2.10
CA SER A 76 -8.72 32.14 1.67
C SER A 76 -10.04 32.16 0.88
N SER A 77 -10.29 31.19 0.00
CA SER A 77 -11.51 31.13 -0.81
C SER A 77 -12.79 30.85 -0.01
N PHE A 78 -12.66 30.18 1.14
CA PHE A 78 -13.77 29.93 2.05
C PHE A 78 -13.82 30.89 3.24
N GLY A 79 -12.86 31.82 3.35
CA GLY A 79 -12.79 32.81 4.43
C GLY A 79 -12.54 32.20 5.80
N VAL A 80 -11.79 31.08 5.85
CA VAL A 80 -11.46 30.37 7.10
C VAL A 80 -9.97 30.52 7.43
N PRO A 81 -9.56 30.46 8.72
CA PRO A 81 -8.16 30.50 9.12
C PRO A 81 -7.41 29.24 8.64
N LEU A 82 -6.06 29.33 8.58
CA LEU A 82 -5.15 28.22 8.22
C LEU A 82 -4.99 27.15 9.32
N SER A 83 -5.86 27.13 10.30
CA SER A 83 -5.88 26.18 11.42
C SER A 83 -7.26 25.59 11.61
N GLY A 84 -7.36 24.46 12.29
CA GLY A 84 -8.63 23.83 12.64
C GLY A 84 -9.38 23.26 11.44
N GLU A 85 -10.51 23.84 11.06
CA GLU A 85 -11.42 23.24 10.09
C GLU A 85 -10.79 22.99 8.69
N ILE A 86 -9.87 23.84 8.24
CA ILE A 86 -9.25 23.66 6.91
C ILE A 86 -8.34 22.45 6.83
N GLU A 87 -7.72 22.03 7.94
CA GLU A 87 -6.86 20.87 7.99
C GLU A 87 -7.61 19.56 7.71
N TRP A 88 -8.94 19.56 7.96
CA TRP A 88 -9.81 18.44 7.61
C TRP A 88 -9.82 18.10 6.13
N VAL A 89 -9.49 19.02 5.25
CA VAL A 89 -9.33 18.75 3.81
C VAL A 89 -8.24 17.70 3.57
N ILE A 90 -7.19 17.69 4.39
CA ILE A 90 -6.12 16.69 4.34
C ILE A 90 -6.45 15.49 5.23
N ILE A 91 -6.86 15.75 6.47
CA ILE A 91 -7.09 14.75 7.51
C ILE A 91 -8.17 13.75 7.08
N ALA A 92 -9.30 14.23 6.53
CA ALA A 92 -10.39 13.35 6.09
C ALA A 92 -9.95 12.32 5.06
N TYR A 93 -9.13 12.73 4.09
CA TYR A 93 -8.53 11.84 3.09
C TYR A 93 -7.62 10.79 3.75
N LEU A 94 -6.70 11.23 4.61
CA LEU A 94 -5.72 10.34 5.25
C LEU A 94 -6.38 9.34 6.21
N VAL A 95 -7.34 9.80 7.01
CA VAL A 95 -8.08 8.98 7.99
C VAL A 95 -8.86 7.89 7.29
N VAL A 96 -9.62 8.22 6.24
CA VAL A 96 -10.38 7.22 5.46
C VAL A 96 -9.43 6.26 4.75
N THR A 97 -8.35 6.79 4.16
CA THR A 97 -7.34 5.95 3.51
C THR A 97 -6.74 4.95 4.50
N ALA A 98 -6.30 5.38 5.66
CA ALA A 98 -5.72 4.51 6.68
C ALA A 98 -6.73 3.47 7.21
N GLY A 99 -7.97 3.89 7.50
CA GLY A 99 -9.01 3.01 8.04
C GLY A 99 -9.47 1.92 7.08
N VAL A 100 -9.42 2.18 5.77
CA VAL A 100 -9.92 1.26 4.74
C VAL A 100 -8.81 0.41 4.10
N LEU A 101 -7.54 0.82 4.19
CA LEU A 101 -6.43 0.22 3.46
C LEU A 101 -6.33 -1.31 3.62
N LEU A 102 -6.34 -1.81 4.85
CA LEU A 102 -6.24 -3.25 5.13
C LEU A 102 -7.49 -4.01 4.70
N THR A 103 -8.66 -3.45 4.95
CA THR A 103 -9.95 -3.99 4.52
C THR A 103 -10.02 -4.09 2.99
N ALA A 104 -9.54 -3.08 2.26
CA ALA A 104 -9.45 -3.07 0.81
C ALA A 104 -8.58 -4.21 0.28
N GLY A 105 -7.44 -4.46 0.91
CA GLY A 105 -6.57 -5.60 0.61
C GLY A 105 -7.32 -6.91 0.72
N ARG A 106 -8.00 -7.17 1.84
CA ARG A 106 -8.79 -8.39 2.06
C ARG A 106 -9.92 -8.56 1.04
N ILE A 107 -10.67 -7.50 0.76
CA ILE A 107 -11.74 -7.54 -0.24
C ILE A 107 -11.17 -7.87 -1.63
N SER A 108 -9.99 -7.34 -1.98
CA SER A 108 -9.34 -7.62 -3.26
C SER A 108 -8.94 -9.09 -3.41
N ASP A 109 -8.53 -9.74 -2.33
CA ASP A 109 -8.20 -11.17 -2.34
C ASP A 109 -9.45 -12.05 -2.52
N MET A 110 -10.62 -11.58 -2.09
CA MET A 110 -11.90 -12.30 -2.23
C MET A 110 -12.55 -12.10 -3.61
N ILE A 111 -12.58 -10.88 -4.11
CA ILE A 111 -13.35 -10.51 -5.33
C ILE A 111 -12.43 -10.49 -6.56
N GLY A 112 -11.12 -10.32 -6.38
CA GLY A 112 -10.13 -10.12 -7.43
C GLY A 112 -9.59 -8.69 -7.45
N ARG A 113 -8.40 -8.54 -7.96
CA ARG A 113 -7.66 -7.25 -7.92
C ARG A 113 -8.18 -6.24 -8.93
N LYS A 114 -8.48 -6.69 -10.16
CA LYS A 114 -8.97 -5.80 -11.23
C LYS A 114 -10.25 -5.05 -10.85
N PRO A 115 -11.34 -5.70 -10.36
CA PRO A 115 -12.57 -4.98 -10.04
C PRO A 115 -12.39 -3.97 -8.91
N ILE A 116 -11.57 -4.30 -7.89
CA ILE A 116 -11.32 -3.39 -6.78
C ILE A 116 -10.42 -2.23 -7.18
N TRP A 117 -9.41 -2.48 -8.02
CA TRP A 117 -8.57 -1.45 -8.63
C TRP A 117 -9.40 -0.47 -9.47
N ALA A 118 -10.29 -0.99 -10.32
CA ALA A 118 -11.19 -0.18 -11.13
C ALA A 118 -12.16 0.64 -10.27
N ALA A 119 -12.73 0.03 -9.23
CA ALA A 119 -13.57 0.75 -8.25
C ALA A 119 -12.78 1.88 -7.57
N GLY A 120 -11.52 1.63 -7.20
CA GLY A 120 -10.62 2.64 -6.64
C GLY A 120 -10.44 3.83 -7.58
N LEU A 121 -10.14 3.57 -8.85
CA LEU A 121 -10.00 4.62 -9.87
C LEU A 121 -11.30 5.41 -10.07
N ILE A 122 -12.45 4.73 -10.13
CA ILE A 122 -13.76 5.38 -10.30
C ILE A 122 -14.06 6.27 -9.09
N ILE A 123 -13.97 5.72 -7.87
CA ILE A 123 -14.29 6.45 -6.64
C ILE A 123 -13.35 7.64 -6.47
N PHE A 124 -12.06 7.46 -6.74
CA PHE A 124 -11.08 8.54 -6.65
C PHE A 124 -11.38 9.66 -7.66
N THR A 125 -11.65 9.31 -8.91
CA THR A 125 -11.92 10.28 -9.98
C THR A 125 -13.22 11.03 -9.73
N VAL A 126 -14.28 10.34 -9.31
CA VAL A 126 -15.57 10.94 -8.95
C VAL A 126 -15.43 11.82 -7.70
N GLY A 127 -14.73 11.33 -6.67
CA GLY A 127 -14.41 12.11 -5.48
C GLY A 127 -13.62 13.38 -5.83
N SER A 128 -12.67 13.28 -6.75
CA SER A 128 -11.90 14.43 -7.23
C SER A 128 -12.78 15.46 -7.95
N ALA A 129 -13.73 14.99 -8.78
CA ALA A 129 -14.71 15.89 -9.41
C ALA A 129 -15.54 16.62 -8.35
N PHE A 130 -16.04 15.92 -7.34
CA PHE A 130 -16.80 16.54 -6.24
C PHE A 130 -15.95 17.55 -5.46
N CYS A 131 -14.66 17.29 -5.22
CA CYS A 131 -13.76 18.26 -4.61
C CYS A 131 -13.65 19.54 -5.45
N GLY A 132 -13.46 19.41 -6.76
CA GLY A 132 -13.36 20.56 -7.67
C GLY A 132 -14.64 21.40 -7.76
N PHE A 133 -15.81 20.77 -7.63
CA PHE A 133 -17.12 21.45 -7.65
C PHE A 133 -17.63 21.85 -6.26
N ALA A 134 -16.91 21.58 -5.18
CA ALA A 134 -17.38 21.82 -3.82
C ALA A 134 -17.72 23.31 -3.57
N PRO A 135 -18.99 23.63 -3.20
CA PRO A 135 -19.43 24.99 -2.94
C PRO A 135 -19.15 25.44 -1.49
N SER A 136 -18.86 24.52 -0.58
CA SER A 136 -18.56 24.79 0.83
C SER A 136 -17.43 23.91 1.34
N LEU A 137 -16.76 24.35 2.41
CA LEU A 137 -15.69 23.61 3.06
C LEU A 137 -16.15 22.22 3.55
N GLY A 138 -17.33 22.12 4.16
CA GLY A 138 -17.89 20.85 4.64
C GLY A 138 -18.10 19.84 3.51
N LEU A 139 -18.59 20.29 2.34
CA LEU A 139 -18.75 19.42 1.16
C LEU A 139 -17.41 19.05 0.54
N LEU A 140 -16.40 19.94 0.59
CA LEU A 140 -15.04 19.62 0.18
C LEU A 140 -14.46 18.52 1.08
N ILE A 141 -14.60 18.63 2.40
CA ILE A 141 -14.14 17.63 3.36
C ILE A 141 -14.84 16.27 3.13
N ALA A 142 -16.16 16.27 2.91
CA ALA A 142 -16.89 15.04 2.59
C ALA A 142 -16.43 14.41 1.27
N ALA A 143 -16.19 15.22 0.25
CA ALA A 143 -15.65 14.77 -1.04
C ALA A 143 -14.21 14.22 -0.88
N ARG A 144 -13.39 14.82 -0.02
CA ARG A 144 -12.06 14.32 0.33
C ARG A 144 -12.10 12.96 1.02
N ALA A 145 -13.08 12.75 1.92
CA ALA A 145 -13.31 11.44 2.53
C ALA A 145 -13.66 10.38 1.47
N LEU A 146 -14.55 10.71 0.51
CA LEU A 146 -14.87 9.82 -0.61
C LEU A 146 -13.64 9.54 -1.49
N GLN A 147 -12.85 10.57 -1.80
CA GLN A 147 -11.62 10.44 -2.58
C GLN A 147 -10.58 9.57 -1.84
N GLY A 148 -10.49 9.70 -0.51
CA GLY A 148 -9.66 8.87 0.35
C GLY A 148 -10.02 7.38 0.29
N LEU A 149 -11.31 7.06 0.18
CA LEU A 149 -11.77 5.68 -0.07
C LEU A 149 -11.19 5.12 -1.37
N GLY A 150 -11.26 5.89 -2.46
CA GLY A 150 -10.65 5.51 -3.74
C GLY A 150 -9.13 5.35 -3.63
N GLY A 151 -8.45 6.27 -2.95
CA GLY A 151 -7.02 6.22 -2.67
C GLY A 151 -6.61 4.97 -1.89
N ALA A 152 -7.37 4.58 -0.88
CA ALA A 152 -7.16 3.35 -0.10
C ALA A 152 -7.19 2.12 -0.99
N LEU A 153 -8.19 2.00 -1.88
CA LEU A 153 -8.30 0.87 -2.82
C LEU A 153 -7.10 0.80 -3.77
N ILE A 154 -6.67 1.93 -4.31
CA ILE A 154 -5.50 2.02 -5.20
C ILE A 154 -4.23 1.61 -4.45
N MET A 155 -3.97 2.19 -3.28
CA MET A 155 -2.75 1.96 -2.52
C MET A 155 -2.64 0.54 -1.98
N ALA A 156 -3.74 -0.04 -1.47
CA ALA A 156 -3.77 -1.40 -0.95
C ALA A 156 -3.43 -2.46 -2.00
N ILE A 157 -3.87 -2.25 -3.25
CA ILE A 157 -3.82 -3.28 -4.28
C ILE A 157 -2.57 -3.16 -5.15
N SER A 158 -1.98 -1.97 -5.24
CA SER A 158 -0.81 -1.67 -6.07
C SER A 158 0.34 -2.68 -5.88
N PRO A 159 0.86 -2.97 -4.65
CA PRO A 159 1.94 -3.92 -4.47
C PRO A 159 1.54 -5.36 -4.85
N ALA A 160 0.28 -5.73 -4.56
CA ALA A 160 -0.23 -7.06 -4.89
C ALA A 160 -0.35 -7.29 -6.39
N MET A 161 -0.77 -6.28 -7.16
CA MET A 161 -0.80 -6.33 -8.63
C MET A 161 0.60 -6.51 -9.22
N LEU A 162 1.57 -5.73 -8.74
CA LEU A 162 2.95 -5.80 -9.20
C LEU A 162 3.59 -7.16 -8.89
N THR A 163 3.49 -7.61 -7.63
CA THR A 163 4.08 -8.88 -7.20
C THR A 163 3.46 -10.11 -7.85
N SER A 164 2.22 -10.02 -8.35
CA SER A 164 1.59 -11.09 -9.12
C SER A 164 1.92 -11.07 -10.60
N ALA A 165 2.17 -9.89 -11.18
CA ALA A 165 2.48 -9.75 -12.59
C ALA A 165 3.96 -10.05 -12.89
N PHE A 166 4.84 -9.83 -11.92
CA PHE A 166 6.28 -10.03 -12.07
C PHE A 166 6.73 -11.36 -11.44
N PRO A 167 7.65 -12.10 -12.10
CA PRO A 167 8.25 -13.30 -11.52
C PRO A 167 9.02 -12.95 -10.25
N ALA A 168 9.23 -13.95 -9.38
CA ALA A 168 9.80 -13.74 -8.05
C ALA A 168 11.15 -12.98 -8.05
N HIS A 169 12.00 -13.24 -9.05
CA HIS A 169 13.32 -12.61 -9.20
C HIS A 169 13.31 -11.18 -9.78
N GLU A 170 12.14 -10.64 -10.12
CA GLU A 170 11.98 -9.26 -10.62
C GLU A 170 11.04 -8.42 -9.74
N ARG A 171 10.52 -8.96 -8.65
CA ARG A 171 9.55 -8.27 -7.78
C ARG A 171 10.16 -7.04 -7.12
N GLY A 172 11.40 -7.13 -6.67
CA GLY A 172 12.12 -6.00 -6.10
C GLY A 172 12.26 -4.86 -7.10
N ARG A 173 12.60 -5.17 -8.36
CA ARG A 173 12.65 -4.18 -9.43
C ARG A 173 11.29 -3.52 -9.68
N ALA A 174 10.21 -4.29 -9.73
CA ALA A 174 8.87 -3.77 -9.93
C ALA A 174 8.43 -2.83 -8.81
N LEU A 175 8.68 -3.22 -7.54
CA LEU A 175 8.40 -2.38 -6.36
C LEU A 175 9.31 -1.15 -6.31
N GLY A 176 10.58 -1.27 -6.71
CA GLY A 176 11.49 -0.14 -6.84
C GLY A 176 11.00 0.90 -7.87
N LEU A 177 10.53 0.45 -9.04
CA LEU A 177 9.92 1.35 -10.03
C LEU A 177 8.63 2.01 -9.51
N ASN A 178 7.83 1.28 -8.72
CA ASN A 178 6.67 1.87 -8.06
C ASN A 178 7.07 2.97 -7.05
N ALA A 179 8.16 2.78 -6.32
CA ALA A 179 8.69 3.80 -5.42
C ALA A 179 9.14 5.07 -6.17
N VAL A 180 9.71 4.92 -7.38
CA VAL A 180 10.00 6.09 -8.26
C VAL A 180 8.72 6.84 -8.61
N VAL A 181 7.64 6.12 -8.96
CA VAL A 181 6.36 6.74 -9.29
C VAL A 181 5.81 7.54 -8.10
N VAL A 182 5.87 6.97 -6.89
CA VAL A 182 5.49 7.67 -5.65
C VAL A 182 6.34 8.93 -5.46
N ALA A 183 7.67 8.82 -5.59
CA ALA A 183 8.57 9.97 -5.45
C ALA A 183 8.28 11.07 -6.47
N LEU A 184 8.02 10.70 -7.72
CA LEU A 184 7.63 11.66 -8.77
C LEU A 184 6.30 12.35 -8.44
N GLY A 185 5.28 11.60 -7.98
CA GLY A 185 4.00 12.17 -7.58
C GLY A 185 4.15 13.19 -6.45
N VAL A 186 4.88 12.82 -5.40
CA VAL A 186 5.13 13.71 -4.25
C VAL A 186 5.93 14.94 -4.65
N SER A 187 6.97 14.78 -5.49
CA SER A 187 7.87 15.88 -5.88
C SER A 187 7.24 16.85 -6.85
N THR A 188 6.39 16.37 -7.76
CA THR A 188 5.73 17.24 -8.75
C THR A 188 4.55 18.00 -8.18
N GLY A 189 3.96 17.51 -7.08
CA GLY A 189 2.79 18.11 -6.43
C GLY A 189 2.96 19.61 -6.11
N PRO A 190 4.00 20.01 -5.36
CA PRO A 190 4.20 21.41 -4.99
C PRO A 190 4.35 22.33 -6.19
N THR A 191 5.12 21.91 -7.20
CA THR A 191 5.34 22.71 -8.41
C THR A 191 4.08 22.86 -9.23
N LEU A 192 3.39 21.74 -9.53
CA LEU A 192 2.13 21.78 -10.28
C LEU A 192 1.03 22.48 -9.49
N GLY A 193 0.94 22.24 -8.19
CA GLY A 193 -0.04 22.90 -7.32
C GLY A 193 0.14 24.39 -7.26
N GLY A 194 1.38 24.86 -7.09
CA GLY A 194 1.73 26.28 -7.11
C GLY A 194 1.36 26.94 -8.44
N ILE A 195 1.74 26.35 -9.57
CA ILE A 195 1.41 26.86 -10.91
C ILE A 195 -0.11 26.91 -11.12
N ILE A 196 -0.81 25.80 -10.88
CA ILE A 196 -2.25 25.71 -11.12
C ILE A 196 -3.01 26.68 -10.21
N THR A 197 -2.65 26.76 -8.94
CA THR A 197 -3.35 27.62 -7.98
C THR A 197 -3.12 29.10 -8.27
N SER A 198 -1.93 29.48 -8.74
CA SER A 198 -1.61 30.87 -9.05
C SER A 198 -2.15 31.35 -10.40
N THR A 199 -2.26 30.44 -11.40
CA THR A 199 -2.68 30.83 -12.77
C THR A 199 -4.16 30.62 -13.05
N LEU A 200 -4.78 29.61 -12.41
CA LEU A 200 -6.18 29.23 -12.65
C LEU A 200 -7.02 29.39 -11.37
N SER A 201 -7.12 28.33 -10.61
CA SER A 201 -7.84 28.28 -9.32
C SER A 201 -7.42 27.01 -8.60
N TRP A 202 -7.49 27.00 -7.26
CA TRP A 202 -7.26 25.79 -6.47
C TRP A 202 -8.15 24.61 -6.88
N ARG A 203 -9.34 24.85 -7.43
CA ARG A 203 -10.25 23.80 -7.90
C ARG A 203 -9.64 22.91 -8.99
N TRP A 204 -8.77 23.46 -9.82
CA TRP A 204 -8.14 22.73 -10.92
C TRP A 204 -7.13 21.69 -10.46
N ILE A 205 -6.61 21.78 -9.21
CA ILE A 205 -5.76 20.72 -8.66
C ILE A 205 -6.49 19.36 -8.56
N PHE A 206 -7.82 19.42 -8.37
CA PHE A 206 -8.67 18.23 -8.37
C PHE A 206 -9.04 17.80 -9.79
N PHE A 207 -9.34 18.73 -10.67
CA PHE A 207 -9.72 18.40 -12.05
C PHE A 207 -8.57 17.75 -12.85
N VAL A 208 -7.31 17.98 -12.51
CA VAL A 208 -6.16 17.29 -13.11
C VAL A 208 -6.26 15.76 -12.95
N ASN A 209 -6.87 15.27 -11.88
CA ASN A 209 -7.03 13.84 -11.63
C ASN A 209 -8.05 13.18 -12.58
N LEU A 210 -9.00 13.93 -13.13
CA LEU A 210 -10.05 13.37 -13.98
C LEU A 210 -9.50 12.72 -15.25
N PRO A 211 -8.71 13.41 -16.11
CA PRO A 211 -8.16 12.79 -17.30
C PRO A 211 -7.25 11.61 -16.95
N ILE A 212 -6.44 11.71 -15.87
CA ILE A 212 -5.54 10.66 -15.43
C ILE A 212 -6.33 9.41 -15.01
N GLY A 213 -7.38 9.60 -14.19
CA GLY A 213 -8.22 8.52 -13.71
C GLY A 213 -9.02 7.85 -14.82
N ILE A 214 -9.55 8.62 -15.78
CA ILE A 214 -10.28 8.10 -16.95
C ILE A 214 -9.34 7.26 -17.82
N ILE A 215 -8.13 7.75 -18.12
CA ILE A 215 -7.13 7.02 -18.89
C ILE A 215 -6.74 5.73 -18.14
N GLY A 216 -6.46 5.82 -16.83
CA GLY A 216 -6.15 4.67 -15.99
C GLY A 216 -7.25 3.61 -16.00
N LEU A 217 -8.53 4.04 -15.93
CA LEU A 217 -9.67 3.15 -15.99
C LEU A 217 -9.81 2.48 -17.35
N ILE A 218 -9.70 3.22 -18.45
CA ILE A 218 -9.76 2.67 -19.81
C ILE A 218 -8.66 1.61 -20.02
N LEU A 219 -7.43 1.92 -19.63
CA LEU A 219 -6.31 0.98 -19.73
C LEU A 219 -6.55 -0.27 -18.85
N THR A 220 -7.05 -0.08 -17.63
CA THR A 220 -7.42 -1.18 -16.72
C THR A 220 -8.44 -2.12 -17.38
N MET A 221 -9.50 -1.56 -17.96
CA MET A 221 -10.55 -2.36 -18.59
C MET A 221 -10.06 -3.12 -19.83
N ARG A 222 -9.22 -2.48 -20.65
CA ARG A 222 -8.74 -3.06 -21.91
C ARG A 222 -7.62 -4.07 -21.72
N ILE A 223 -6.70 -3.85 -20.79
CA ILE A 223 -5.46 -4.62 -20.67
C ILE A 223 -5.57 -5.72 -19.62
N LEU A 224 -6.18 -5.45 -18.46
CA LEU A 224 -6.29 -6.45 -17.41
C LEU A 224 -7.40 -7.46 -17.75
N LYS A 225 -6.99 -8.71 -18.03
CA LYS A 225 -7.89 -9.81 -18.39
C LYS A 225 -8.37 -10.62 -17.17
N GLU A 226 -8.12 -10.16 -15.95
CA GLU A 226 -8.53 -10.85 -14.74
C GLU A 226 -10.07 -10.92 -14.66
N LYS A 227 -10.61 -12.13 -14.55
CA LYS A 227 -12.04 -12.34 -14.30
C LYS A 227 -12.30 -12.20 -12.80
N MET A 228 -13.41 -11.55 -12.46
CA MET A 228 -13.91 -11.51 -11.09
C MET A 228 -14.07 -12.97 -10.58
N ARG A 229 -13.34 -13.31 -9.54
CA ARG A 229 -13.42 -14.62 -8.88
C ARG A 229 -13.97 -14.39 -7.49
N TRP A 230 -15.20 -14.78 -7.26
CA TRP A 230 -15.75 -14.78 -5.91
C TRP A 230 -15.19 -15.98 -5.16
N ASN A 231 -14.13 -15.76 -4.40
CA ASN A 231 -13.64 -16.80 -3.48
C ASN A 231 -14.51 -16.75 -2.22
N ARG A 232 -15.06 -17.90 -1.81
CA ARG A 232 -16.00 -18.02 -0.69
C ARG A 232 -15.38 -17.80 0.71
N GLY A 233 -14.30 -17.04 0.83
CA GLY A 233 -13.79 -16.59 2.12
C GLY A 233 -14.86 -15.77 2.85
N LYS A 234 -14.99 -15.95 4.16
CA LYS A 234 -15.90 -15.13 4.96
C LYS A 234 -15.25 -13.77 5.19
N PHE A 235 -15.96 -12.70 4.82
CA PHE A 235 -15.58 -11.35 5.18
C PHE A 235 -15.90 -11.10 6.66
N ASP A 236 -15.00 -10.45 7.38
CA ASP A 236 -15.21 -10.03 8.76
C ASP A 236 -15.58 -8.52 8.82
N PRO A 237 -16.88 -8.16 8.78
CA PRO A 237 -17.28 -6.77 8.85
C PRO A 237 -17.04 -6.16 10.24
N ALA A 238 -17.06 -6.97 11.30
CA ALA A 238 -16.83 -6.49 12.66
C ALA A 238 -15.36 -6.09 12.84
N GLY A 239 -14.41 -6.92 12.38
CA GLY A 239 -12.99 -6.59 12.37
C GLY A 239 -12.69 -5.35 11.52
N ALA A 240 -13.32 -5.21 10.33
CA ALA A 240 -13.16 -4.05 9.47
C ALA A 240 -13.61 -2.75 10.15
N ILE A 241 -14.78 -2.76 10.80
CA ILE A 241 -15.31 -1.59 11.52
C ILE A 241 -14.44 -1.25 12.73
N LEU A 242 -14.03 -2.24 13.51
CA LEU A 242 -13.18 -2.02 14.70
C LEU A 242 -11.81 -1.46 14.30
N LEU A 243 -11.22 -1.97 13.22
CA LEU A 243 -9.97 -1.46 12.68
C LEU A 243 -10.10 0.00 12.23
N ALA A 244 -11.11 0.29 11.42
CA ALA A 244 -11.36 1.63 10.93
C ALA A 244 -11.64 2.60 12.09
N LEU A 245 -12.52 2.23 13.02
CA LEU A 245 -12.85 3.02 14.21
C LEU A 245 -11.60 3.28 15.07
N GLY A 246 -10.79 2.24 15.30
CA GLY A 246 -9.56 2.35 16.09
C GLY A 246 -8.57 3.33 15.49
N LEU A 247 -8.28 3.19 14.18
CA LEU A 247 -7.36 4.07 13.47
C LEU A 247 -7.90 5.50 13.36
N VAL A 248 -9.18 5.66 13.02
CA VAL A 248 -9.83 6.97 12.93
C VAL A 248 -9.77 7.68 14.27
N ALA A 249 -10.21 7.04 15.37
CA ALA A 249 -10.26 7.66 16.68
C ALA A 249 -8.88 8.07 17.20
N ILE A 250 -7.85 7.23 17.01
CA ILE A 250 -6.47 7.58 17.39
C ILE A 250 -5.97 8.76 16.55
N THR A 251 -6.17 8.71 15.23
CA THR A 251 -5.72 9.79 14.33
C THR A 251 -6.39 11.11 14.69
N LEU A 252 -7.70 11.11 14.94
CA LEU A 252 -8.43 12.31 15.37
C LEU A 252 -7.90 12.84 16.69
N GLY A 253 -7.74 11.98 17.70
CA GLY A 253 -7.21 12.38 18.99
C GLY A 253 -5.83 13.02 18.88
N LEU A 254 -4.92 12.42 18.10
CA LEU A 254 -3.58 12.96 17.88
C LEU A 254 -3.57 14.26 17.07
N SER A 255 -4.43 14.38 16.05
CA SER A 255 -4.49 15.57 15.19
C SER A 255 -5.04 16.79 15.93
N PHE A 256 -6.04 16.61 16.78
CA PHE A 256 -6.67 17.70 17.52
C PHE A 256 -6.15 17.88 18.94
N GLY A 257 -5.09 17.16 19.33
CA GLY A 257 -4.53 17.21 20.67
C GLY A 257 -4.15 18.61 21.14
N GLN A 258 -3.66 19.46 20.24
CA GLN A 258 -3.31 20.84 20.55
C GLN A 258 -4.53 21.75 20.69
N GLU A 259 -5.53 21.61 19.81
CA GLU A 259 -6.74 22.46 19.84
C GLU A 259 -7.66 22.13 21.02
N TRP A 260 -7.87 20.83 21.28
CA TRP A 260 -8.73 20.41 22.41
C TRP A 260 -8.03 20.43 23.75
N GLY A 261 -6.68 20.50 23.74
CA GLY A 261 -5.84 20.35 24.92
C GLY A 261 -5.60 18.89 25.28
N TRP A 262 -4.36 18.57 25.62
CA TRP A 262 -3.91 17.19 25.91
C TRP A 262 -4.61 16.55 27.12
N ASN A 263 -5.20 17.33 28.01
CA ASN A 263 -5.96 16.87 29.17
C ASN A 263 -7.48 16.92 28.95
N SER A 264 -7.95 17.23 27.75
CA SER A 264 -9.38 17.32 27.46
C SER A 264 -10.06 15.96 27.57
N PRO A 265 -11.24 15.87 28.21
CA PRO A 265 -12.02 14.63 28.23
C PRO A 265 -12.39 14.11 26.85
N LEU A 266 -12.56 15.01 25.88
CA LEU A 266 -12.86 14.64 24.50
C LEU A 266 -11.68 13.91 23.83
N LEU A 267 -10.46 14.44 24.01
CA LEU A 267 -9.24 13.80 23.49
C LEU A 267 -8.99 12.45 24.15
N ILE A 268 -9.09 12.40 25.49
CA ILE A 268 -8.91 11.14 26.24
C ILE A 268 -9.96 10.12 25.80
N GLY A 269 -11.22 10.56 25.60
CA GLY A 269 -12.30 9.73 25.10
C GLY A 269 -12.01 9.18 23.68
N CYS A 270 -11.50 10.00 22.77
CA CYS A 270 -11.09 9.56 21.43
C CYS A 270 -9.96 8.53 21.47
N LEU A 271 -8.88 8.82 22.22
CA LEU A 271 -7.76 7.88 22.33
C LEU A 271 -8.16 6.58 23.04
N ALA A 272 -8.97 6.66 24.10
CA ALA A 272 -9.49 5.48 24.79
C ALA A 272 -10.39 4.65 23.86
N THR A 273 -11.28 5.29 23.10
CA THR A 273 -12.12 4.60 22.10
C THR A 273 -11.26 3.90 21.07
N GLY A 274 -10.23 4.57 20.55
CA GLY A 274 -9.30 3.99 19.59
C GLY A 274 -8.56 2.77 20.14
N VAL A 275 -8.01 2.87 21.35
CA VAL A 275 -7.30 1.76 22.00
C VAL A 275 -8.27 0.60 22.31
N ILE A 276 -9.46 0.88 22.83
CA ILE A 276 -10.48 -0.14 23.11
C ILE A 276 -10.89 -0.84 21.82
N ALA A 277 -11.11 -0.10 20.73
CA ALA A 277 -11.47 -0.68 19.44
C ALA A 277 -10.38 -1.63 18.92
N LEU A 278 -9.09 -1.26 19.04
CA LEU A 278 -7.98 -2.14 18.63
C LEU A 278 -7.82 -3.35 19.55
N ILE A 279 -8.10 -3.23 20.85
CA ILE A 279 -8.12 -4.38 21.77
C ILE A 279 -9.27 -5.33 21.40
N LEU A 280 -10.46 -4.79 21.13
CA LEU A 280 -11.62 -5.58 20.68
C LEU A 280 -11.34 -6.24 19.32
N LEU A 281 -10.71 -5.52 18.40
CA LEU A 281 -10.23 -6.09 17.15
C LEU A 281 -9.35 -7.33 17.38
N TYR A 282 -8.34 -7.21 18.25
CA TYR A 282 -7.46 -8.33 18.58
C TYR A 282 -8.23 -9.55 19.13
N ILE A 283 -9.26 -9.31 19.96
CA ILE A 283 -10.10 -10.38 20.53
C ILE A 283 -10.98 -11.04 19.45
N VAL A 284 -11.57 -10.23 18.56
CA VAL A 284 -12.42 -10.70 17.45
C VAL A 284 -11.59 -11.50 16.46
N GLU A 285 -10.45 -10.98 16.01
CA GLU A 285 -9.55 -11.62 15.06
C GLU A 285 -9.04 -12.99 15.51
N LYS A 286 -8.90 -13.22 16.82
CA LYS A 286 -8.57 -14.54 17.38
C LYS A 286 -9.70 -15.58 17.26
N ARG A 287 -10.93 -15.14 17.06
CA ARG A 287 -12.13 -16.02 17.05
C ARG A 287 -12.68 -16.25 15.65
N VAL A 288 -12.31 -15.40 14.69
CA VAL A 288 -12.80 -15.48 13.31
C VAL A 288 -11.93 -16.44 12.50
N ALA A 289 -12.57 -17.28 11.67
CA ALA A 289 -11.87 -18.26 10.83
C ALA A 289 -11.02 -17.62 9.74
N ASP A 290 -11.47 -16.48 9.19
CA ASP A 290 -10.82 -15.72 8.11
C ASP A 290 -10.53 -14.29 8.55
N PRO A 291 -9.52 -14.06 9.41
CA PRO A 291 -9.22 -12.75 9.96
C PRO A 291 -8.71 -11.75 8.89
N ILE A 292 -8.95 -10.46 9.09
CA ILE A 292 -8.41 -9.38 8.25
C ILE A 292 -6.90 -9.29 8.45
N ILE A 293 -6.46 -9.40 9.71
CA ILE A 293 -5.04 -9.37 10.09
C ILE A 293 -4.67 -10.74 10.64
N ASN A 294 -3.82 -11.46 9.92
CA ASN A 294 -3.30 -12.71 10.44
C ASN A 294 -2.30 -12.44 11.56
N LEU A 295 -2.78 -12.48 12.81
CA LEU A 295 -1.97 -12.20 14.01
C LEU A 295 -0.78 -13.16 14.18
N SER A 296 -0.81 -14.35 13.53
CA SER A 296 0.32 -15.29 13.56
C SER A 296 1.57 -14.70 12.88
N LEU A 297 1.40 -13.79 11.92
CA LEU A 297 2.50 -13.08 11.28
C LEU A 297 3.33 -12.24 12.27
N LEU A 298 2.69 -11.69 13.29
CA LEU A 298 3.37 -10.92 14.33
C LEU A 298 4.30 -11.78 15.21
N HIS A 299 4.08 -13.09 15.26
CA HIS A 299 4.98 -14.04 15.94
C HIS A 299 6.21 -14.40 15.07
N ASN A 300 6.15 -14.14 13.77
CA ASN A 300 7.29 -14.32 12.89
C ASN A 300 8.30 -13.17 13.08
N ARG A 301 9.47 -13.48 13.65
CA ARG A 301 10.51 -12.49 13.94
C ARG A 301 10.98 -11.72 12.70
N VAL A 302 11.00 -12.38 11.53
CA VAL A 302 11.42 -11.75 10.26
C VAL A 302 10.35 -10.72 9.83
N PHE A 303 9.09 -11.09 9.89
CA PHE A 303 7.98 -10.20 9.56
C PHE A 303 7.93 -9.00 10.51
N LEU A 304 7.99 -9.25 11.82
CA LEU A 304 7.93 -8.20 12.84
C LEU A 304 9.10 -7.22 12.70
N SER A 305 10.34 -7.74 12.55
CA SER A 305 11.52 -6.87 12.39
C SER A 305 11.48 -6.05 11.10
N ALA A 306 11.01 -6.64 9.99
CA ALA A 306 10.86 -5.92 8.72
C ALA A 306 9.79 -4.81 8.83
N THR A 307 8.64 -5.12 9.42
CA THR A 307 7.56 -4.15 9.63
C THR A 307 8.00 -3.02 10.57
N LEU A 308 8.67 -3.35 11.68
CA LEU A 308 9.17 -2.34 12.62
C LEU A 308 10.23 -1.44 11.97
N SER A 309 11.16 -2.02 11.21
CA SER A 309 12.16 -1.25 10.45
C SER A 309 11.51 -0.30 9.46
N LEU A 310 10.45 -0.75 8.76
CA LEU A 310 9.70 0.07 7.82
C LEU A 310 9.01 1.24 8.54
N VAL A 311 8.31 0.98 9.65
CA VAL A 311 7.63 2.01 10.45
C VAL A 311 8.62 3.05 10.96
N LEU A 312 9.76 2.62 11.54
CA LEU A 312 10.79 3.54 12.04
C LEU A 312 11.44 4.35 10.92
N SER A 313 11.66 3.74 9.74
CA SER A 313 12.20 4.45 8.57
C SER A 313 11.25 5.54 8.07
N PHE A 314 9.95 5.23 7.97
CA PHE A 314 8.97 6.23 7.59
C PHE A 314 8.81 7.32 8.65
N LEU A 315 8.81 6.96 9.93
CA LEU A 315 8.74 7.94 11.03
C LEU A 315 9.92 8.94 10.95
N ALA A 316 11.14 8.43 10.77
CA ALA A 316 12.33 9.27 10.59
C ALA A 316 12.24 10.14 9.34
N LEU A 317 11.82 9.57 8.21
CA LEU A 317 11.66 10.30 6.95
C LEU A 317 10.64 11.43 7.08
N PHE A 318 9.48 11.17 7.67
CA PHE A 318 8.45 12.19 7.89
C PHE A 318 8.89 13.24 8.89
N ALA A 319 9.57 12.86 9.98
CA ALA A 319 10.11 13.82 10.94
C ALA A 319 11.08 14.80 10.28
N VAL A 320 12.02 14.29 9.46
CA VAL A 320 12.96 15.13 8.71
C VAL A 320 12.22 16.00 7.70
N SER A 321 11.33 15.41 6.92
CA SER A 321 10.57 16.14 5.88
C SER A 321 9.73 17.27 6.45
N PHE A 322 9.24 17.10 7.69
CA PHE A 322 8.46 18.11 8.38
C PHE A 322 9.34 19.18 9.04
N MET A 323 10.41 18.78 9.75
CA MET A 323 11.21 19.71 10.54
C MET A 323 12.23 20.50 9.71
N LEU A 324 12.74 19.91 8.62
CA LEU A 324 13.80 20.51 7.84
C LEU A 324 13.40 21.84 7.15
N PRO A 325 12.19 22.02 6.60
CA PRO A 325 11.75 23.31 6.08
C PRO A 325 11.77 24.40 7.14
N PHE A 326 11.23 24.15 8.33
CA PHE A 326 11.23 25.12 9.44
C PHE A 326 12.64 25.48 9.88
N TYR A 327 13.53 24.50 9.99
CA TYR A 327 14.93 24.74 10.30
C TYR A 327 15.60 25.64 9.27
N LEU A 328 15.35 25.40 7.98
CA LEU A 328 15.95 26.17 6.90
C LEU A 328 15.39 27.60 6.84
N GLU A 329 14.09 27.78 6.98
CA GLU A 329 13.44 29.08 6.86
C GLU A 329 13.57 29.92 8.12
N GLU A 330 13.23 29.37 9.29
CA GLU A 330 13.19 30.13 10.55
C GLU A 330 14.55 30.28 11.22
N LEU A 331 15.38 29.23 11.24
CA LEU A 331 16.67 29.27 11.93
C LEU A 331 17.83 29.72 11.02
N ARG A 332 17.80 29.30 9.74
CA ARG A 332 18.88 29.62 8.80
C ARG A 332 18.57 30.82 7.91
N GLY A 333 17.33 31.32 7.92
CA GLY A 333 16.91 32.50 7.16
C GLY A 333 16.90 32.30 5.64
N PHE A 334 16.80 31.04 5.16
CA PHE A 334 16.66 30.79 3.72
C PHE A 334 15.28 31.21 3.25
N THR A 335 15.20 31.69 2.02
CA THR A 335 13.91 31.95 1.38
C THR A 335 13.20 30.59 1.10
N THR A 336 11.87 30.59 1.03
CA THR A 336 11.06 29.39 0.73
C THR A 336 11.53 28.69 -0.55
N VAL A 337 11.98 29.45 -1.56
CA VAL A 337 12.54 28.91 -2.81
C VAL A 337 13.84 28.17 -2.56
N GLN A 338 14.74 28.76 -1.78
CA GLN A 338 16.03 28.14 -1.43
C GLN A 338 15.82 26.88 -0.58
N ALA A 339 14.93 26.94 0.41
CA ALA A 339 14.56 25.78 1.22
C ALA A 339 14.00 24.66 0.34
N GLY A 340 13.09 24.96 -0.58
CA GLY A 340 12.54 23.99 -1.54
C GLY A 340 13.61 23.34 -2.43
N LEU A 341 14.57 24.13 -2.92
CA LEU A 341 15.70 23.61 -3.71
C LEU A 341 16.59 22.67 -2.89
N LEU A 342 16.84 23.00 -1.62
CA LEU A 342 17.62 22.15 -0.72
C LEU A 342 16.91 20.84 -0.35
N LEU A 343 15.59 20.79 -0.43
CA LEU A 343 14.80 19.58 -0.21
C LEU A 343 14.66 18.70 -1.46
N THR A 344 14.90 19.25 -2.65
CA THR A 344 14.78 18.53 -3.93
C THR A 344 15.69 17.30 -4.06
N PRO A 345 16.92 17.25 -3.50
CA PRO A 345 17.77 16.06 -3.58
C PRO A 345 17.13 14.79 -3.00
N LEU A 346 16.28 14.89 -1.97
CA LEU A 346 15.66 13.74 -1.35
C LEU A 346 14.82 12.91 -2.34
N PRO A 347 13.78 13.46 -3.00
CA PRO A 347 12.99 12.70 -3.97
C PRO A 347 13.79 12.31 -5.22
N LEU A 348 14.76 13.11 -5.64
CA LEU A 348 15.64 12.75 -6.76
C LEU A 348 16.50 11.53 -6.42
N THR A 349 17.05 11.47 -5.22
CA THR A 349 17.81 10.31 -4.74
C THR A 349 16.93 9.06 -4.72
N ILE A 350 15.69 9.16 -4.22
CA ILE A 350 14.75 8.04 -4.24
C ILE A 350 14.48 7.60 -5.68
N ALA A 351 14.22 8.53 -6.60
CA ALA A 351 13.93 8.22 -7.99
C ALA A 351 15.09 7.49 -8.69
N VAL A 352 16.33 7.84 -8.37
CA VAL A 352 17.52 7.20 -8.94
C VAL A 352 17.83 5.88 -8.24
N ILE A 353 17.85 5.86 -6.90
CA ILE A 353 18.35 4.71 -6.13
C ILE A 353 17.33 3.57 -6.06
N ALA A 354 16.02 3.85 -6.01
CA ALA A 354 15.00 2.82 -5.78
C ALA A 354 15.01 1.67 -6.83
N PRO A 355 15.14 1.90 -8.15
CA PRO A 355 15.20 0.82 -9.12
C PRO A 355 16.45 -0.06 -8.97
N PHE A 356 17.60 0.57 -8.65
CA PHE A 356 18.85 -0.14 -8.40
C PHE A 356 18.77 -0.96 -7.11
N SER A 357 18.26 -0.37 -6.04
CA SER A 357 18.03 -1.06 -4.78
C SER A 357 17.07 -2.24 -4.93
N GLY A 358 16.00 -2.09 -5.71
CA GLY A 358 15.07 -3.16 -6.03
C GLY A 358 15.74 -4.32 -6.77
N THR A 359 16.52 -4.04 -7.81
CA THR A 359 17.25 -5.08 -8.55
C THR A 359 18.35 -5.74 -7.72
N LEU A 360 18.98 -4.98 -6.84
CA LEU A 360 20.01 -5.49 -5.93
C LEU A 360 19.39 -6.39 -4.85
N ALA A 361 18.19 -6.04 -4.37
CA ALA A 361 17.40 -6.85 -3.44
C ALA A 361 17.00 -8.21 -4.04
N ASP A 362 16.65 -8.23 -5.33
CA ASP A 362 16.34 -9.47 -6.05
C ASP A 362 17.56 -10.40 -6.18
N ARG A 363 18.80 -9.85 -6.23
CA ARG A 363 20.04 -10.62 -6.38
C ARG A 363 20.67 -11.04 -5.06
N PHE A 364 20.76 -10.15 -4.09
CA PHE A 364 21.52 -10.33 -2.84
C PHE A 364 20.62 -10.52 -1.60
N GLY A 365 19.31 -10.43 -1.81
CA GLY A 365 18.33 -10.47 -0.72
C GLY A 365 18.16 -9.13 -0.02
N THR A 366 17.04 -8.98 0.68
CA THR A 366 16.60 -7.70 1.28
C THR A 366 17.31 -7.33 2.57
N ARG A 367 17.81 -8.34 3.31
CA ARG A 367 18.35 -8.16 4.68
C ARG A 367 19.53 -7.19 4.74
N TRP A 368 20.56 -7.42 3.92
CA TRP A 368 21.78 -6.62 3.93
C TRP A 368 21.59 -5.23 3.35
N LEU A 369 20.73 -5.12 2.34
CA LEU A 369 20.39 -3.82 1.77
C LEU A 369 19.61 -2.96 2.76
N ALA A 370 18.63 -3.53 3.45
CA ALA A 370 17.86 -2.81 4.47
C ALA A 370 18.77 -2.34 5.62
N ALA A 371 19.66 -3.22 6.12
CA ALA A 371 20.62 -2.87 7.16
C ALA A 371 21.57 -1.74 6.71
N GLY A 372 22.14 -1.85 5.49
CA GLY A 372 23.01 -0.82 4.92
C GLY A 372 22.29 0.52 4.70
N GLY A 373 21.06 0.49 4.18
CA GLY A 373 20.25 1.70 3.99
C GLY A 373 19.91 2.40 5.30
N LEU A 374 19.52 1.64 6.34
CA LEU A 374 19.25 2.20 7.67
C LEU A 374 20.52 2.78 8.31
N THR A 375 21.66 2.13 8.15
CA THR A 375 22.94 2.65 8.66
C THR A 375 23.31 3.97 7.98
N LEU A 376 23.18 4.04 6.64
CA LEU A 376 23.41 5.28 5.90
C LEU A 376 22.44 6.39 6.32
N ALA A 377 21.17 6.05 6.55
CA ALA A 377 20.18 7.02 7.04
C ALA A 377 20.55 7.54 8.43
N CYS A 378 20.99 6.67 9.35
CA CYS A 378 21.47 7.09 10.67
C CYS A 378 22.68 8.03 10.57
N ILE A 379 23.66 7.70 9.73
CA ILE A 379 24.86 8.55 9.53
C ILE A 379 24.45 9.91 8.95
N GLY A 380 23.48 9.94 8.03
CA GLY A 380 23.02 11.20 7.42
C GLY A 380 22.18 12.08 8.34
N LEU A 381 21.69 11.54 9.47
CA LEU A 381 20.92 12.30 10.48
C LEU A 381 21.78 12.87 11.62
N ILE A 382 23.05 12.48 11.72
CA ILE A 382 24.04 12.98 12.67
C ILE A 382 24.84 14.12 12.05
#